data_394b0ca508dc05fb2daccbc11cd5fcd6
#
_entry.id   394b0ca508dc05fb2daccbc11cd5fcd6
#
_cell.length_a   1.000
_cell.length_b   1.000
_cell.length_c   1.000
_cell.angle_alpha   90.00
_cell.angle_beta   90.00
_cell.angle_gamma   90.00
#
_symmetry.space_group_name_H-M   'P 1'
#
loop_
_entity.id
_entity.type
_entity.pdbx_description
1 polymer ?
#
loop_
_entity_poly.entity_id
_entity_poly.type
_entity_poly.pdbx_seq_one_letter_code
_entity_poly.pdbx_strand_id
1 'polypeptide(L)'
;PSAKYDANGNAGIINIIYKKNKKEGFNGKVGFTSGLGALWERKENLPMIRPQYARTPKINPTVSLNYRKNKINAFFQGDYLYTETLNKNEFVTRTYTDGTIINQQLKRNRNTHFTTIKSGIDWTIDDYNTLTVSGLFGSEKIIDNGDQPFFNADYSQRLRLWQFLEDELKTTVMGTAAYQHKFKQAGRLLNIGFNYTFHREDEKYFFDNILPVSTSKDAFKLLSDESVVDLNIDYIKPLKYGRIETGFKFRNRIIPTNMQFFPGANSPLDASAGGKATYKEIIPAVYGNYIFENNKIEAEMGLRLEYLDLEYKVNPNHPTYKTDGYSYLEPFPNFRFAYKINDDNKISLFYNRRIDRPNEVDIRIFPKYDDAEIIKVGNPRLRPQFTNLVELGFKRNVTNGYFYSALYHRFANATITRIASTVPNSNLIYAIFQNVNRSSNTGVEMVFSKDV
;
A
#
# COMPACT_ATOMS: atom_id res chain seq x y z
N PRO A 1 8.20 4.40 -15.78
CA PRO A 1 7.58 5.63 -15.24
C PRO A 1 8.54 6.80 -15.30
N SER A 2 8.03 7.99 -15.69
CA SER A 2 8.77 9.26 -15.82
C SER A 2 9.35 9.73 -14.46
N ALA A 3 10.41 10.56 -14.49
CA ALA A 3 11.00 11.20 -13.32
C ALA A 3 10.03 12.07 -12.51
N LYS A 4 8.92 12.47 -13.11
CA LYS A 4 7.80 13.19 -12.48
C LYS A 4 7.18 12.44 -11.30
N TYR A 5 7.16 11.12 -11.34
CA TYR A 5 6.52 10.30 -10.33
C TYR A 5 7.47 9.91 -9.21
N ASP A 6 6.91 9.53 -8.05
CA ASP A 6 7.68 9.11 -6.90
C ASP A 6 8.63 7.96 -7.25
N ALA A 7 9.85 8.00 -6.71
CA ALA A 7 10.85 6.97 -6.92
C ALA A 7 10.43 5.59 -6.38
N ASN A 8 9.46 5.54 -5.46
CA ASN A 8 8.90 4.30 -4.89
C ASN A 8 7.88 3.57 -5.82
N GLY A 9 7.71 4.03 -7.06
CA GLY A 9 6.76 3.44 -8.03
C GLY A 9 7.28 2.21 -8.77
N ASN A 10 7.69 1.15 -8.09
CA ASN A 10 8.31 -0.05 -8.69
C ASN A 10 7.36 -0.92 -9.51
N ALA A 11 6.09 -0.98 -9.13
CA ALA A 11 5.08 -1.80 -9.81
C ALA A 11 4.44 -1.11 -11.05
N GLY A 12 4.80 0.14 -11.32
CA GLY A 12 4.19 0.94 -12.39
C GLY A 12 3.28 2.03 -11.85
N ILE A 13 2.72 2.84 -12.75
CA ILE A 13 1.87 3.99 -12.43
C ILE A 13 0.65 3.99 -13.31
N ILE A 14 -0.52 4.08 -12.69
CA ILE A 14 -1.81 4.27 -13.38
C ILE A 14 -2.22 5.73 -13.23
N ASN A 15 -2.30 6.47 -14.32
CA ASN A 15 -2.76 7.84 -14.33
C ASN A 15 -4.21 7.91 -14.84
N ILE A 16 -5.14 8.24 -13.94
CA ILE A 16 -6.57 8.33 -14.27
C ILE A 16 -6.93 9.79 -14.55
N ILE A 17 -7.34 10.08 -15.77
CA ILE A 17 -7.76 11.41 -16.19
C ILE A 17 -9.28 11.40 -16.40
N TYR A 18 -9.99 12.12 -15.54
CA TYR A 18 -11.44 12.25 -15.65
C TYR A 18 -11.84 13.19 -16.78
N LYS A 19 -12.87 12.79 -17.54
CA LYS A 19 -13.52 13.70 -18.49
C LYS A 19 -14.26 14.78 -17.71
N LYS A 20 -13.97 16.04 -17.98
CA LYS A 20 -14.73 17.17 -17.39
C LYS A 20 -16.12 17.22 -18.04
N ASN A 21 -17.17 16.96 -17.26
CA ASN A 21 -18.55 17.16 -17.72
C ASN A 21 -18.81 18.66 -17.82
N LYS A 22 -19.30 19.12 -18.99
CA LYS A 22 -19.61 20.52 -19.26
C LYS A 22 -21.09 20.87 -19.12
N LYS A 23 -21.94 19.91 -18.75
CA LYS A 23 -23.39 20.15 -18.61
C LYS A 23 -23.65 21.05 -17.40
N GLU A 24 -24.39 22.14 -17.63
CA GLU A 24 -24.91 23.04 -16.59
C GLU A 24 -26.06 22.36 -15.81
N GLY A 25 -26.27 22.82 -14.57
CA GLY A 25 -27.35 22.38 -13.72
C GLY A 25 -26.95 21.24 -12.77
N PHE A 26 -27.97 20.60 -12.24
CA PHE A 26 -27.83 19.48 -11.30
C PHE A 26 -27.76 18.14 -12.03
N ASN A 27 -26.80 17.33 -11.67
CA ASN A 27 -26.63 15.97 -12.17
C ASN A 27 -26.39 15.05 -10.96
N GLY A 28 -27.00 13.89 -10.97
CA GLY A 28 -26.81 12.93 -9.88
C GLY A 28 -26.87 11.50 -10.37
N LYS A 29 -26.23 10.62 -9.61
CA LYS A 29 -26.30 9.18 -9.78
C LYS A 29 -26.44 8.55 -8.39
N VAL A 30 -27.41 7.66 -8.24
CA VAL A 30 -27.58 6.78 -7.10
C VAL A 30 -27.34 5.36 -7.57
N GLY A 31 -26.53 4.61 -6.83
CA GLY A 31 -26.22 3.22 -7.13
C GLY A 31 -26.45 2.33 -5.92
N PHE A 32 -26.77 1.09 -6.19
CA PHE A 32 -26.83 0.05 -5.16
C PHE A 32 -26.18 -1.21 -5.73
N THR A 33 -25.19 -1.72 -5.02
CA THR A 33 -24.53 -2.99 -5.35
C THR A 33 -24.73 -3.97 -4.23
N SER A 34 -25.13 -5.18 -4.55
CA SER A 34 -25.19 -6.28 -3.59
C SER A 34 -24.52 -7.51 -4.16
N GLY A 35 -23.98 -8.36 -3.29
CA GLY A 35 -23.33 -9.59 -3.67
C GLY A 35 -23.29 -10.60 -2.54
N LEU A 36 -23.02 -11.84 -2.89
CA LEU A 36 -22.79 -12.96 -1.98
C LEU A 36 -21.44 -13.58 -2.29
N GLY A 37 -20.70 -13.95 -1.26
CA GLY A 37 -19.45 -14.71 -1.36
C GLY A 37 -19.54 -16.03 -0.59
N ALA A 38 -18.40 -16.75 -0.49
CA ALA A 38 -18.25 -18.02 0.22
C ALA A 38 -19.27 -19.10 -0.21
N LEU A 39 -19.69 -19.09 -1.48
CA LEU A 39 -20.65 -20.06 -2.03
C LEU A 39 -20.05 -21.47 -2.16
N TRP A 40 -18.74 -21.54 -2.25
CA TRP A 40 -17.94 -22.76 -2.44
C TRP A 40 -16.84 -22.85 -1.39
N GLU A 41 -17.21 -23.04 -0.14
CA GLU A 41 -16.24 -23.10 0.94
C GLU A 41 -15.80 -24.55 1.21
N ARG A 42 -14.51 -24.71 1.53
CA ARG A 42 -14.00 -25.96 2.11
C ARG A 42 -14.60 -26.14 3.51
N LYS A 43 -15.43 -27.16 3.69
CA LYS A 43 -16.19 -27.41 4.92
C LYS A 43 -15.45 -28.23 5.97
N GLU A 44 -14.27 -28.74 5.66
CA GLU A 44 -13.46 -29.46 6.62
C GLU A 44 -13.00 -28.54 7.75
N ASN A 45 -13.33 -28.92 8.97
CA ASN A 45 -12.94 -28.18 10.15
C ASN A 45 -12.26 -29.12 11.15
N LEU A 46 -11.16 -28.68 11.71
CA LEU A 46 -10.65 -29.27 12.94
C LEU A 46 -11.66 -29.03 14.07
N PRO A 47 -11.68 -29.92 15.09
CA PRO A 47 -12.55 -29.72 16.25
C PRO A 47 -12.31 -28.37 16.92
N MET A 48 -13.34 -27.80 17.56
CA MET A 48 -13.33 -26.54 18.33
C MET A 48 -13.32 -25.24 17.50
N ILE A 49 -13.52 -25.31 16.19
CA ILE A 49 -13.75 -24.13 15.37
C ILE A 49 -15.22 -23.74 15.47
N ARG A 50 -15.49 -22.49 15.89
CA ARG A 50 -16.84 -21.93 15.96
C ARG A 50 -17.46 -21.81 14.55
N PRO A 51 -18.81 -21.79 14.44
CA PRO A 51 -19.47 -21.57 13.16
C PRO A 51 -18.98 -20.34 12.43
N GLN A 52 -18.80 -20.46 11.13
CA GLN A 52 -18.34 -19.39 10.28
C GLN A 52 -19.50 -18.76 9.50
N TYR A 53 -19.25 -17.55 8.99
CA TYR A 53 -20.19 -16.87 8.11
C TYR A 53 -20.53 -17.73 6.89
N ALA A 54 -21.81 -17.80 6.58
CA ALA A 54 -22.32 -18.43 5.38
C ALA A 54 -22.87 -17.36 4.43
N ARG A 55 -22.64 -17.56 3.12
CA ARG A 55 -23.12 -16.66 2.07
C ARG A 55 -22.61 -15.22 2.13
N THR A 56 -21.73 -14.88 3.01
CA THR A 56 -20.98 -13.62 3.19
C THR A 56 -21.54 -12.43 2.38
N PRO A 57 -22.64 -11.80 2.85
CA PRO A 57 -23.30 -10.72 2.12
C PRO A 57 -22.41 -9.49 1.99
N LYS A 58 -22.58 -8.78 0.86
CA LYS A 58 -21.92 -7.51 0.57
C LYS A 58 -22.99 -6.53 0.08
N ILE A 59 -23.00 -5.33 0.66
CA ILE A 59 -23.98 -4.29 0.38
C ILE A 59 -23.25 -2.96 0.24
N ASN A 60 -23.48 -2.27 -0.89
CA ASN A 60 -22.83 -0.99 -1.14
C ASN A 60 -23.80 0.00 -1.83
N PRO A 61 -24.56 0.80 -1.08
CA PRO A 61 -25.25 1.99 -1.61
C PRO A 61 -24.23 3.10 -1.90
N THR A 62 -24.43 3.80 -3.01
CA THR A 62 -23.56 4.90 -3.46
C THR A 62 -24.40 6.08 -3.94
N VAL A 63 -23.87 7.29 -3.75
CA VAL A 63 -24.45 8.53 -4.27
C VAL A 63 -23.36 9.40 -4.84
N SER A 64 -23.63 10.00 -5.99
CA SER A 64 -22.73 11.00 -6.60
C SER A 64 -23.60 12.14 -7.12
N LEU A 65 -23.37 13.32 -6.60
CA LEU A 65 -24.11 14.54 -6.95
C LEU A 65 -23.13 15.57 -7.48
N ASN A 66 -23.59 16.32 -8.46
CA ASN A 66 -22.80 17.38 -9.07
C ASN A 66 -23.73 18.54 -9.48
N TYR A 67 -23.36 19.74 -9.08
CA TYR A 67 -24.07 20.96 -9.46
C TYR A 67 -23.11 21.94 -10.10
N ARG A 68 -23.38 22.27 -11.37
CA ARG A 68 -22.59 23.20 -12.14
C ARG A 68 -23.38 24.44 -12.50
N LYS A 69 -22.81 25.59 -12.21
CA LYS A 69 -23.34 26.90 -12.65
C LYS A 69 -22.18 27.81 -13.01
N ASN A 70 -22.16 28.26 -14.26
CA ASN A 70 -21.10 29.12 -14.80
C ASN A 70 -19.70 28.57 -14.56
N LYS A 71 -18.90 29.25 -13.74
CA LYS A 71 -17.50 28.94 -13.45
C LYS A 71 -17.30 27.97 -12.27
N ILE A 72 -18.36 27.61 -11.57
CA ILE A 72 -18.32 26.80 -10.37
C ILE A 72 -18.98 25.44 -10.63
N ASN A 73 -18.32 24.38 -10.18
CA ASN A 73 -18.85 23.03 -10.14
C ASN A 73 -18.67 22.47 -8.73
N ALA A 74 -19.76 22.32 -7.98
CA ALA A 74 -19.75 21.65 -6.68
C ALA A 74 -20.06 20.17 -6.85
N PHE A 75 -19.35 19.31 -6.14
CA PHE A 75 -19.56 17.88 -6.19
C PHE A 75 -19.60 17.25 -4.79
N PHE A 76 -20.38 16.17 -4.70
CA PHE A 76 -20.50 15.33 -3.51
C PHE A 76 -20.53 13.88 -3.94
N GLN A 77 -19.78 13.03 -3.23
CA GLN A 77 -19.77 11.59 -3.38
C GLN A 77 -19.84 10.95 -2.01
N GLY A 78 -20.66 9.92 -1.87
CA GLY A 78 -20.79 9.13 -0.66
C GLY A 78 -20.99 7.69 -1.01
N ASP A 79 -20.33 6.82 -0.28
CA ASP A 79 -20.53 5.38 -0.35
C ASP A 79 -20.44 4.76 1.05
N TYR A 80 -21.18 3.68 1.21
CA TYR A 80 -21.14 2.84 2.38
C TYR A 80 -21.01 1.39 1.94
N LEU A 81 -19.99 0.69 2.40
CA LEU A 81 -19.76 -0.72 2.11
C LEU A 81 -19.89 -1.54 3.39
N TYR A 82 -20.84 -2.44 3.43
CA TYR A 82 -20.92 -3.52 4.39
C TYR A 82 -20.44 -4.82 3.77
N THR A 83 -19.53 -5.53 4.43
CA THR A 83 -19.09 -6.85 3.96
C THR A 83 -18.94 -7.83 5.11
N GLU A 84 -19.41 -9.05 4.92
CA GLU A 84 -18.96 -10.22 5.64
C GLU A 84 -17.99 -11.01 4.77
N THR A 85 -16.89 -11.48 5.35
CA THR A 85 -15.91 -12.31 4.64
C THR A 85 -15.37 -13.42 5.54
N LEU A 86 -14.99 -14.53 4.92
CA LEU A 86 -14.12 -15.51 5.54
C LEU A 86 -12.67 -15.07 5.27
N ASN A 87 -12.08 -14.39 6.25
CA ASN A 87 -10.78 -13.76 6.04
C ASN A 87 -9.63 -14.77 5.90
N LYS A 88 -9.71 -15.90 6.62
CA LYS A 88 -8.73 -16.98 6.53
C LYS A 88 -9.38 -18.35 6.65
N ASN A 89 -8.79 -19.33 5.97
CA ASN A 89 -9.04 -20.75 6.12
C ASN A 89 -7.77 -21.47 5.72
N GLU A 90 -6.81 -21.53 6.66
CA GLU A 90 -5.45 -22.02 6.41
C GLU A 90 -5.20 -23.27 7.24
N PHE A 91 -4.78 -24.36 6.58
CA PHE A 91 -4.23 -25.54 7.22
C PHE A 91 -2.70 -25.47 7.17
N VAL A 92 -2.06 -25.63 8.31
CA VAL A 92 -0.60 -25.61 8.42
C VAL A 92 -0.13 -26.82 9.20
N THR A 93 0.82 -27.57 8.63
CA THR A 93 1.59 -28.60 9.33
C THR A 93 3.00 -28.06 9.53
N ARG A 94 3.47 -28.04 10.76
CA ARG A 94 4.84 -27.67 11.12
C ARG A 94 5.59 -28.90 11.57
N THR A 95 6.76 -29.11 10.99
CA THR A 95 7.71 -30.15 11.40
C THR A 95 8.93 -29.45 11.98
N TYR A 96 9.23 -29.73 13.24
CA TYR A 96 10.38 -29.18 13.94
C TYR A 96 11.59 -30.08 13.76
N THR A 97 12.78 -29.55 14.05
CA THR A 97 14.06 -30.30 13.91
C THR A 97 14.20 -31.49 14.84
N ASP A 98 13.46 -31.50 15.94
CA ASP A 98 13.38 -32.64 16.88
C ASP A 98 12.39 -33.73 16.45
N GLY A 99 11.75 -33.57 15.29
CA GLY A 99 10.72 -34.47 14.77
C GLY A 99 9.30 -34.20 15.26
N THR A 100 9.09 -33.21 16.12
CA THR A 100 7.75 -32.81 16.57
C THR A 100 6.92 -32.28 15.38
N ILE A 101 5.68 -32.76 15.26
CA ILE A 101 4.74 -32.35 14.24
C ILE A 101 3.55 -31.68 14.93
N ILE A 102 3.21 -30.46 14.49
CA ILE A 102 2.03 -29.72 14.92
C ILE A 102 1.15 -29.42 13.71
N ASN A 103 -0.12 -29.82 13.81
CA ASN A 103 -1.15 -29.52 12.82
C ASN A 103 -2.07 -28.46 13.36
N GLN A 104 -2.37 -27.44 12.55
CA GLN A 104 -3.28 -26.35 12.93
C GLN A 104 -4.17 -25.95 11.77
N GLN A 105 -5.29 -25.36 12.09
CA GLN A 105 -6.16 -24.67 11.15
C GLN A 105 -6.49 -23.30 11.72
N LEU A 106 -6.32 -22.25 10.92
CA LEU A 106 -6.73 -20.90 11.28
C LEU A 106 -7.96 -20.53 10.45
N LYS A 107 -9.08 -20.26 11.10
CA LYS A 107 -10.30 -19.76 10.48
C LYS A 107 -10.72 -18.44 11.09
N ARG A 108 -11.09 -17.47 10.23
CA ARG A 108 -11.48 -16.12 10.64
C ARG A 108 -12.74 -15.67 9.93
N ASN A 109 -13.64 -15.06 10.71
CA ASN A 109 -14.80 -14.30 10.23
C ASN A 109 -14.48 -12.82 10.34
N ARG A 110 -14.63 -12.08 9.25
CA ARG A 110 -14.46 -10.62 9.26
C ARG A 110 -15.74 -9.92 8.83
N ASN A 111 -16.13 -8.95 9.63
CA ASN A 111 -17.18 -7.99 9.31
C ASN A 111 -16.56 -6.61 9.14
N THR A 112 -16.88 -5.92 8.05
CA THR A 112 -16.34 -4.59 7.77
C THR A 112 -17.48 -3.64 7.40
N HIS A 113 -17.48 -2.46 8.03
CA HIS A 113 -18.28 -1.31 7.68
C HIS A 113 -17.34 -0.20 7.20
N PHE A 114 -17.45 0.19 5.95
CA PHE A 114 -16.62 1.22 5.37
C PHE A 114 -17.48 2.35 4.82
N THR A 115 -17.23 3.57 5.28
CA THR A 115 -17.94 4.78 4.84
C THR A 115 -16.94 5.73 4.21
N THR A 116 -17.24 6.25 3.01
CA THR A 116 -16.46 7.31 2.37
C THR A 116 -17.38 8.47 1.99
N ILE A 117 -16.98 9.67 2.35
CA ILE A 117 -17.64 10.91 1.95
C ILE A 117 -16.58 11.84 1.34
N LYS A 118 -16.83 12.31 0.13
CA LYS A 118 -15.98 13.29 -0.56
C LYS A 118 -16.80 14.42 -1.07
N SER A 119 -16.37 15.66 -0.83
CA SER A 119 -17.01 16.85 -1.36
C SER A 119 -15.98 17.87 -1.80
N GLY A 120 -16.35 18.76 -2.72
CA GLY A 120 -15.44 19.78 -3.19
C GLY A 120 -16.04 20.70 -4.23
N ILE A 121 -15.22 21.64 -4.66
CA ILE A 121 -15.56 22.66 -5.63
C ILE A 121 -14.45 22.74 -6.67
N ASP A 122 -14.82 22.69 -7.96
CA ASP A 122 -13.98 23.12 -9.07
C ASP A 122 -14.37 24.55 -9.44
N TRP A 123 -13.44 25.47 -9.37
CA TRP A 123 -13.63 26.86 -9.74
C TRP A 123 -12.77 27.20 -10.96
N THR A 124 -13.43 27.45 -12.10
CA THR A 124 -12.81 28.02 -13.31
C THR A 124 -12.75 29.52 -13.14
N ILE A 125 -11.65 30.05 -12.60
CA ILE A 125 -11.47 31.49 -12.31
C ILE A 125 -11.58 32.27 -13.60
N ASP A 126 -10.83 31.85 -14.62
CA ASP A 126 -10.84 32.31 -15.99
C ASP A 126 -10.42 31.20 -16.97
N ASP A 127 -10.21 31.56 -18.26
CA ASP A 127 -9.83 30.56 -19.30
C ASP A 127 -8.46 29.89 -19.07
N TYR A 128 -7.62 30.51 -18.25
CA TYR A 128 -6.27 30.09 -17.96
C TYR A 128 -6.12 29.44 -16.57
N ASN A 129 -7.01 29.76 -15.65
CA ASN A 129 -6.86 29.45 -14.22
C ASN A 129 -7.99 28.59 -13.69
N THR A 130 -7.67 27.46 -13.11
CA THR A 130 -8.64 26.57 -12.43
C THR A 130 -8.12 26.22 -11.04
N LEU A 131 -8.98 26.30 -10.03
CA LEU A 131 -8.71 25.86 -8.67
C LEU A 131 -9.73 24.77 -8.29
N THR A 132 -9.25 23.66 -7.79
CA THR A 132 -10.08 22.60 -7.17
C THR A 132 -9.74 22.52 -5.70
N VAL A 133 -10.75 22.56 -4.83
CA VAL A 133 -10.60 22.32 -3.39
C VAL A 133 -11.55 21.21 -3.00
N SER A 134 -11.07 20.21 -2.27
CA SER A 134 -11.93 19.11 -1.82
C SER A 134 -11.50 18.56 -0.46
N GLY A 135 -12.47 17.95 0.24
CA GLY A 135 -12.28 17.19 1.45
C GLY A 135 -12.78 15.76 1.30
N LEU A 136 -12.16 14.85 2.02
CA LEU A 136 -12.57 13.46 2.14
C LEU A 136 -12.60 13.07 3.61
N PHE A 137 -13.65 12.35 3.99
CA PHE A 137 -13.77 11.62 5.25
C PHE A 137 -13.96 10.15 4.93
N GLY A 138 -13.16 9.28 5.58
CA GLY A 138 -13.26 7.84 5.52
C GLY A 138 -13.33 7.26 6.93
N SER A 139 -14.17 6.25 7.13
CA SER A 139 -14.25 5.49 8.37
C SER A 139 -14.40 4.01 8.03
N GLU A 140 -13.51 3.18 8.56
CA GLU A 140 -13.54 1.73 8.42
C GLU A 140 -13.58 1.09 9.80
N LYS A 141 -14.68 0.39 10.11
CA LYS A 141 -14.84 -0.43 11.30
C LYS A 141 -14.69 -1.89 10.91
N ILE A 142 -13.74 -2.58 11.54
CA ILE A 142 -13.47 -4.00 11.32
C ILE A 142 -13.70 -4.75 12.63
N ILE A 143 -14.47 -5.83 12.56
CA ILE A 143 -14.53 -6.87 13.59
C ILE A 143 -14.05 -8.16 12.94
N ASP A 144 -12.92 -8.68 13.42
CA ASP A 144 -12.35 -9.95 12.95
C ASP A 144 -12.23 -10.91 14.13
N ASN A 145 -12.81 -12.10 14.01
CA ASN A 145 -12.72 -13.11 15.06
C ASN A 145 -12.38 -14.46 14.48
N GLY A 146 -11.67 -15.29 15.25
CA GLY A 146 -11.27 -16.58 14.73
C GLY A 146 -10.84 -17.56 15.81
N ASP A 147 -10.67 -18.78 15.35
CA ASP A 147 -10.24 -19.92 16.11
C ASP A 147 -9.06 -20.58 15.43
N GLN A 148 -8.09 -20.96 16.24
CA GLN A 148 -6.89 -21.66 15.80
C GLN A 148 -6.59 -22.83 16.75
N PRO A 149 -7.19 -24.02 16.53
CA PRO A 149 -6.83 -25.23 17.23
C PRO A 149 -5.50 -25.79 16.72
N PHE A 150 -4.71 -26.32 17.64
CA PHE A 150 -3.42 -27.00 17.42
C PHE A 150 -3.50 -28.43 17.91
N PHE A 151 -3.06 -29.36 17.08
CA PHE A 151 -3.08 -30.79 17.35
C PHE A 151 -1.68 -31.42 17.13
N ASN A 152 -1.44 -32.56 17.77
CA ASN A 152 -0.31 -33.41 17.49
C ASN A 152 -0.39 -34.03 16.08
N ALA A 153 0.62 -34.84 15.71
CA ALA A 153 0.79 -35.39 14.37
C ALA A 153 -0.42 -36.20 13.86
N ASP A 154 -1.04 -36.99 14.71
CA ASP A 154 -2.17 -37.89 14.40
C ASP A 154 -3.55 -37.29 14.75
N TYR A 155 -3.61 -36.03 15.15
CA TYR A 155 -4.84 -35.32 15.58
C TYR A 155 -5.53 -35.92 16.83
N SER A 156 -4.88 -36.84 17.55
CA SER A 156 -5.45 -37.50 18.75
C SER A 156 -5.52 -36.56 19.96
N GLN A 157 -4.61 -35.61 20.05
CA GLN A 157 -4.49 -34.69 21.17
C GLN A 157 -4.51 -33.22 20.72
N ARG A 158 -5.40 -32.43 21.29
CA ARG A 158 -5.36 -30.99 21.18
C ARG A 158 -4.29 -30.43 22.12
N LEU A 159 -3.30 -29.74 21.54
CA LEU A 159 -2.21 -29.10 22.26
C LEU A 159 -2.59 -27.72 22.76
N ARG A 160 -3.41 -26.98 21.96
CA ARG A 160 -3.80 -25.60 22.21
C ARG A 160 -5.08 -25.29 21.43
N LEU A 161 -5.89 -24.37 21.99
CA LEU A 161 -6.89 -23.60 21.21
C LEU A 161 -6.62 -22.13 21.47
N TRP A 162 -6.36 -21.39 20.39
CA TRP A 162 -6.20 -19.94 20.44
C TRP A 162 -7.40 -19.31 19.78
N GLN A 163 -8.09 -18.43 20.52
CA GLN A 163 -9.24 -17.69 20.03
C GLN A 163 -8.92 -16.21 20.11
N PHE A 164 -9.34 -15.43 19.09
CA PHE A 164 -9.10 -14.01 19.10
C PHE A 164 -10.30 -13.22 18.61
N LEU A 165 -10.32 -11.96 19.01
CA LEU A 165 -11.20 -10.90 18.55
C LEU A 165 -10.36 -9.66 18.29
N GLU A 166 -10.42 -9.15 17.06
CA GLU A 166 -9.88 -7.86 16.64
C GLU A 166 -11.04 -6.87 16.50
N ASP A 167 -10.95 -5.74 17.16
CA ASP A 167 -11.86 -4.60 17.07
C ASP A 167 -11.04 -3.40 16.61
N GLU A 168 -11.14 -3.05 15.33
CA GLU A 168 -10.34 -2.00 14.70
C GLU A 168 -11.23 -0.90 14.14
N LEU A 169 -10.88 0.35 14.42
CA LEU A 169 -11.47 1.54 13.81
C LEU A 169 -10.39 2.37 13.13
N LYS A 170 -10.51 2.51 11.82
CA LYS A 170 -9.70 3.45 11.03
C LYS A 170 -10.51 4.67 10.67
N THR A 171 -9.89 5.84 10.81
CA THR A 171 -10.50 7.11 10.41
C THR A 171 -9.51 7.89 9.54
N THR A 172 -9.97 8.38 8.41
CA THR A 172 -9.17 9.21 7.50
C THR A 172 -9.86 10.53 7.24
N VAL A 173 -9.13 11.63 7.38
CA VAL A 173 -9.56 12.96 6.95
C VAL A 173 -8.51 13.50 6.00
N MET A 174 -8.95 13.98 4.82
CA MET A 174 -8.02 14.53 3.83
C MET A 174 -8.57 15.84 3.28
N GLY A 175 -7.69 16.83 3.16
CA GLY A 175 -7.95 18.10 2.47
C GLY A 175 -7.02 18.25 1.28
N THR A 176 -7.55 18.63 0.11
CA THR A 176 -6.76 18.85 -1.09
C THR A 176 -7.03 20.20 -1.72
N ALA A 177 -5.98 20.82 -2.27
CA ALA A 177 -6.10 21.99 -3.14
C ALA A 177 -5.24 21.76 -4.39
N ALA A 178 -5.80 21.94 -5.57
CA ALA A 178 -5.11 21.81 -6.83
C ALA A 178 -5.35 23.03 -7.71
N TYR A 179 -4.28 23.75 -8.01
CA TYR A 179 -4.31 24.89 -8.90
C TYR A 179 -3.64 24.56 -10.22
N GLN A 180 -4.27 24.93 -11.33
CA GLN A 180 -3.73 24.78 -12.67
C GLN A 180 -3.74 26.12 -13.38
N HIS A 181 -2.57 26.50 -13.93
CA HIS A 181 -2.42 27.64 -14.82
C HIS A 181 -2.02 27.20 -16.22
N LYS A 182 -2.80 27.54 -17.23
CA LYS A 182 -2.51 27.38 -18.65
C LYS A 182 -1.94 28.67 -19.19
N PHE A 183 -0.78 28.62 -19.79
CA PHE A 183 -0.20 29.77 -20.46
C PHE A 183 -0.78 30.00 -21.85
N LYS A 184 -0.56 31.17 -22.42
CA LYS A 184 -0.96 31.49 -23.81
C LYS A 184 -0.33 30.53 -24.83
N GLN A 185 0.90 30.07 -24.57
CA GLN A 185 1.55 29.05 -25.39
C GLN A 185 0.84 27.69 -25.21
N ALA A 186 0.34 27.12 -26.29
CA ALA A 186 -0.33 25.82 -26.26
C ALA A 186 0.55 24.73 -25.64
N GLY A 187 -0.02 23.95 -24.73
CA GLY A 187 0.68 22.87 -24.02
C GLY A 187 1.59 23.33 -22.87
N ARG A 188 1.80 24.64 -22.66
CA ARG A 188 2.54 25.15 -21.50
C ARG A 188 1.64 25.20 -20.29
N LEU A 189 2.07 24.59 -19.17
CA LEU A 189 1.20 24.33 -18.03
C LEU A 189 1.99 24.41 -16.71
N LEU A 190 1.37 25.02 -15.69
CA LEU A 190 1.81 24.93 -14.30
C LEU A 190 0.70 24.29 -13.47
N ASN A 191 1.04 23.25 -12.71
CA ASN A 191 0.15 22.65 -11.71
C ASN A 191 0.79 22.78 -10.33
N ILE A 192 -0.01 23.17 -9.35
CA ILE A 192 0.36 23.21 -7.93
C ILE A 192 -0.66 22.37 -7.18
N GLY A 193 -0.22 21.37 -6.47
CA GLY A 193 -1.05 20.49 -5.66
C GLY A 193 -0.60 20.49 -4.20
N PHE A 194 -1.54 20.68 -3.30
CA PHE A 194 -1.36 20.53 -1.86
C PHE A 194 -2.32 19.46 -1.35
N ASN A 195 -1.84 18.60 -0.48
CA ASN A 195 -2.63 17.58 0.21
C ASN A 195 -2.21 17.50 1.68
N TYR A 196 -3.20 17.49 2.56
CA TYR A 196 -3.04 17.11 3.96
C TYR A 196 -3.90 15.89 4.24
N THR A 197 -3.31 14.85 4.83
CA THR A 197 -4.00 13.65 5.26
C THR A 197 -3.73 13.41 6.73
N PHE A 198 -4.79 13.19 7.50
CA PHE A 198 -4.75 12.61 8.82
C PHE A 198 -5.40 11.24 8.78
N HIS A 199 -4.71 10.24 9.31
CA HIS A 199 -5.22 8.88 9.42
C HIS A 199 -4.98 8.36 10.84
N ARG A 200 -6.03 7.85 11.47
CA ARG A 200 -5.98 7.21 12.78
C ARG A 200 -6.32 5.73 12.66
N GLU A 201 -5.51 4.88 13.28
CA GLU A 201 -5.75 3.47 13.51
C GLU A 201 -5.88 3.23 15.03
N ASP A 202 -7.07 2.82 15.49
CA ASP A 202 -7.34 2.38 16.88
C ASP A 202 -7.70 0.89 16.81
N GLU A 203 -6.76 0.06 17.19
CA GLU A 203 -6.80 -1.40 17.04
C GLU A 203 -6.75 -2.04 18.43
N LYS A 204 -7.71 -2.91 18.75
CA LYS A 204 -7.80 -3.66 20.00
C LYS A 204 -7.89 -5.14 19.68
N TYR A 205 -7.06 -5.91 20.36
CA TYR A 205 -7.04 -7.36 20.25
C TYR A 205 -7.30 -8.00 21.60
N PHE A 206 -8.11 -9.06 21.60
CA PHE A 206 -8.40 -9.90 22.74
C PHE A 206 -8.12 -11.34 22.36
N PHE A 207 -7.42 -12.07 23.24
CA PHE A 207 -7.03 -13.45 23.01
C PHE A 207 -7.40 -14.33 24.20
N ASP A 208 -7.99 -15.49 23.91
CA ASP A 208 -8.07 -16.61 24.84
C ASP A 208 -7.08 -17.69 24.38
N ASN A 209 -6.03 -17.94 25.15
CA ASN A 209 -5.04 -18.96 24.93
C ASN A 209 -5.33 -20.14 25.86
N ILE A 210 -5.97 -21.17 25.32
CA ILE A 210 -6.51 -22.32 26.05
C ILE A 210 -5.57 -23.51 25.85
N LEU A 211 -4.80 -23.82 26.86
CA LEU A 211 -3.94 -25.01 26.96
C LEU A 211 -4.66 -26.13 27.72
N PRO A 212 -4.16 -27.39 27.70
CA PRO A 212 -4.80 -28.51 28.40
C PRO A 212 -5.00 -28.28 29.90
N VAL A 213 -4.08 -27.54 30.54
CA VAL A 213 -4.06 -27.35 32.02
C VAL A 213 -4.18 -25.90 32.46
N SER A 214 -4.24 -24.95 31.54
CA SER A 214 -4.31 -23.52 31.86
C SER A 214 -5.00 -22.72 30.77
N THR A 215 -5.54 -21.55 31.13
CA THR A 215 -6.08 -20.57 30.19
C THR A 215 -5.53 -19.21 30.54
N SER A 216 -5.01 -18.47 29.57
CA SER A 216 -4.72 -17.05 29.72
C SER A 216 -5.64 -16.21 28.83
N LYS A 217 -5.97 -15.01 29.32
CA LYS A 217 -6.75 -14.01 28.60
C LYS A 217 -5.90 -12.78 28.43
N ASP A 218 -5.51 -12.52 27.21
CA ASP A 218 -4.56 -11.47 26.87
C ASP A 218 -5.25 -10.40 26.02
N ALA A 219 -4.76 -9.20 26.09
CA ALA A 219 -5.20 -8.13 25.21
C ALA A 219 -4.05 -7.20 24.84
N PHE A 220 -4.19 -6.52 23.70
CA PHE A 220 -3.37 -5.37 23.42
C PHE A 220 -4.18 -4.26 22.74
N LYS A 221 -3.66 -3.04 22.82
CA LYS A 221 -4.20 -1.87 22.14
C LYS A 221 -3.09 -1.17 21.38
N LEU A 222 -3.33 -0.90 20.10
CA LEU A 222 -2.50 -0.06 19.24
C LEU A 222 -3.27 1.21 18.90
N LEU A 223 -2.64 2.37 19.11
CA LEU A 223 -3.11 3.65 18.61
C LEU A 223 -2.01 4.25 17.74
N SER A 224 -2.32 4.52 16.48
CA SER A 224 -1.39 5.12 15.52
C SER A 224 -2.06 6.28 14.80
N ASP A 225 -1.44 7.46 14.87
CA ASP A 225 -1.92 8.69 14.24
C ASP A 225 -0.94 9.11 13.15
N GLU A 226 -1.36 9.07 11.91
CA GLU A 226 -0.53 9.48 10.77
C GLU A 226 -0.95 10.86 10.28
N SER A 227 0.00 11.77 10.16
CA SER A 227 -0.18 13.07 9.51
C SER A 227 0.77 13.18 8.33
N VAL A 228 0.22 13.47 7.14
CA VAL A 228 1.00 13.63 5.91
C VAL A 228 0.68 14.97 5.27
N VAL A 229 1.73 15.72 4.95
CA VAL A 229 1.66 16.93 4.12
C VAL A 229 2.39 16.63 2.81
N ASP A 230 1.72 16.80 1.68
CA ASP A 230 2.30 16.70 0.34
C ASP A 230 2.14 18.03 -0.41
N LEU A 231 3.22 18.51 -1.02
CA LEU A 231 3.25 19.64 -1.95
C LEU A 231 3.87 19.19 -3.27
N ASN A 232 3.21 19.47 -4.37
CA ASN A 232 3.69 19.19 -5.72
C ASN A 232 3.61 20.44 -6.58
N ILE A 233 4.68 20.76 -7.30
CA ILE A 233 4.74 21.84 -8.28
C ILE A 233 5.27 21.23 -9.58
N ASP A 234 4.45 21.19 -10.62
CA ASP A 234 4.80 20.59 -11.91
C ASP A 234 4.68 21.65 -13.01
N TYR A 235 5.73 21.83 -13.79
CA TYR A 235 5.77 22.76 -14.90
C TYR A 235 6.12 22.06 -16.20
N ILE A 236 5.32 22.30 -17.24
CA ILE A 236 5.49 21.75 -18.58
C ILE A 236 5.74 22.91 -19.54
N LYS A 237 6.81 22.81 -20.33
CA LYS A 237 7.15 23.79 -21.37
C LYS A 237 7.37 23.09 -22.72
N PRO A 238 6.49 23.30 -23.72
CA PRO A 238 6.74 22.89 -25.09
C PRO A 238 7.96 23.64 -25.66
N LEU A 239 8.77 22.94 -26.40
CA LEU A 239 9.92 23.43 -27.15
C LEU A 239 9.69 23.25 -28.67
N LYS A 240 10.58 23.79 -29.48
CA LYS A 240 10.56 23.55 -30.94
C LYS A 240 10.66 22.05 -31.26
N TYR A 241 11.44 21.33 -30.47
CA TYR A 241 11.61 19.88 -30.59
C TYR A 241 11.33 19.24 -29.23
N GLY A 242 10.13 18.67 -29.08
CA GLY A 242 9.71 18.03 -27.85
C GLY A 242 9.21 18.97 -26.75
N ARG A 243 9.31 18.52 -25.49
CA ARG A 243 8.93 19.31 -24.31
C ARG A 243 9.80 19.01 -23.09
N ILE A 244 9.90 19.96 -22.19
CA ILE A 244 10.49 19.79 -20.86
C ILE A 244 9.36 19.71 -19.85
N GLU A 245 9.46 18.77 -18.95
CA GLU A 245 8.67 18.67 -17.72
C GLU A 245 9.61 18.75 -16.53
N THR A 246 9.36 19.67 -15.61
CA THR A 246 10.18 19.84 -14.40
C THR A 246 9.29 20.11 -13.19
N GLY A 247 9.77 19.83 -12.00
CA GLY A 247 9.00 20.10 -10.82
C GLY A 247 9.74 19.86 -9.52
N PHE A 248 9.00 20.21 -8.47
CA PHE A 248 9.39 20.02 -7.08
C PHE A 248 8.30 19.24 -6.36
N LYS A 249 8.72 18.32 -5.49
CA LYS A 249 7.85 17.59 -4.58
C LYS A 249 8.39 17.65 -3.17
N PHE A 250 7.47 17.76 -2.23
CA PHE A 250 7.80 17.75 -0.81
C PHE A 250 6.80 16.88 -0.08
N ARG A 251 7.28 15.97 0.76
CA ARG A 251 6.49 15.19 1.71
C ARG A 251 7.05 15.34 3.10
N ASN A 252 6.16 15.57 4.05
CA ASN A 252 6.44 15.42 5.48
C ASN A 252 5.41 14.47 6.08
N ARG A 253 5.86 13.42 6.73
CA ARG A 253 5.04 12.37 7.34
C ARG A 253 5.47 12.13 8.77
N ILE A 254 4.50 12.12 9.69
CA ILE A 254 4.73 11.89 11.12
C ILE A 254 3.71 10.88 11.61
N ILE A 255 4.18 9.81 12.28
CA ILE A 255 3.34 8.74 12.81
C ILE A 255 3.74 8.44 14.26
N PRO A 256 3.16 9.12 15.27
CA PRO A 256 3.23 8.66 16.65
C PRO A 256 2.39 7.39 16.81
N THR A 257 2.99 6.39 17.42
CA THR A 257 2.38 5.09 17.70
C THR A 257 2.50 4.78 19.18
N ASN A 258 1.43 4.27 19.80
CA ASN A 258 1.40 3.81 21.18
C ASN A 258 0.84 2.39 21.22
N MET A 259 1.64 1.45 21.72
CA MET A 259 1.26 0.05 21.89
C MET A 259 1.23 -0.30 23.37
N GLN A 260 0.14 -0.90 23.83
CA GLN A 260 -0.04 -1.34 25.19
C GLN A 260 -0.42 -2.81 25.22
N PHE A 261 0.29 -3.62 26.01
CA PHE A 261 -0.02 -5.01 26.26
C PHE A 261 -0.64 -5.19 27.64
N PHE A 262 -1.66 -6.03 27.72
CA PHE A 262 -2.38 -6.38 28.94
C PHE A 262 -2.34 -7.91 29.10
N PRO A 263 -1.21 -8.46 29.60
CA PRO A 263 -1.06 -9.89 29.80
C PRO A 263 -1.96 -10.38 30.93
N GLY A 264 -2.66 -11.48 30.70
CA GLY A 264 -3.39 -12.20 31.73
C GLY A 264 -2.48 -13.09 32.59
N ALA A 265 -3.07 -13.81 33.52
CA ALA A 265 -2.33 -14.80 34.33
C ALA A 265 -1.72 -15.89 33.41
N ASN A 266 -0.45 -16.23 33.63
CA ASN A 266 0.31 -17.22 32.85
C ASN A 266 0.47 -16.86 31.34
N SER A 267 0.37 -15.57 31.01
CA SER A 267 0.56 -15.09 29.65
C SER A 267 2.03 -15.15 29.22
N PRO A 268 2.33 -15.52 27.96
CA PRO A 268 3.65 -15.34 27.39
C PRO A 268 3.91 -13.88 26.91
N LEU A 269 2.90 -12.98 26.98
CA LEU A 269 3.06 -11.59 26.55
C LEU A 269 3.91 -10.82 27.56
N ASP A 270 4.86 -10.06 27.03
CA ASP A 270 5.67 -9.13 27.81
C ASP A 270 5.07 -7.72 27.75
N ALA A 271 4.53 -7.22 28.86
CA ALA A 271 3.98 -5.87 28.94
C ALA A 271 5.04 -4.79 28.63
N SER A 272 6.31 -5.05 28.90
CA SER A 272 7.42 -4.12 28.64
C SER A 272 7.79 -4.02 27.15
N ALA A 273 7.31 -4.93 26.29
CA ALA A 273 7.50 -4.87 24.85
C ALA A 273 6.65 -3.78 24.16
N GLY A 274 5.71 -3.18 24.90
CA GLY A 274 4.91 -2.05 24.46
C GLY A 274 5.59 -0.70 24.69
N GLY A 275 4.87 0.38 24.39
CA GLY A 275 5.33 1.75 24.65
C GLY A 275 5.01 2.69 23.49
N LYS A 276 5.74 3.80 23.44
CA LYS A 276 5.59 4.85 22.43
C LYS A 276 6.77 4.89 21.48
N ALA A 277 6.49 5.04 20.19
CA ALA A 277 7.48 5.34 19.17
C ALA A 277 6.92 6.39 18.21
N THR A 278 7.79 7.07 17.48
CA THR A 278 7.37 8.06 16.47
C THR A 278 8.22 7.89 15.22
N TYR A 279 7.58 7.61 14.11
CA TYR A 279 8.17 7.66 12.78
C TYR A 279 8.06 9.08 12.24
N LYS A 280 9.15 9.59 11.70
CA LYS A 280 9.18 10.87 10.98
C LYS A 280 9.94 10.71 9.67
N GLU A 281 9.40 11.24 8.59
CA GLU A 281 10.10 11.27 7.32
C GLU A 281 9.89 12.61 6.62
N ILE A 282 10.94 13.15 6.02
CA ILE A 282 10.92 14.35 5.17
C ILE A 282 11.55 14.00 3.85
N ILE A 283 10.83 14.25 2.74
CA ILE A 283 11.28 13.92 1.39
C ILE A 283 11.09 15.10 0.44
N PRO A 284 12.02 16.07 0.37
CA PRO A 284 12.09 16.98 -0.76
C PRO A 284 12.71 16.30 -1.98
N ALA A 285 12.17 16.61 -3.17
CA ALA A 285 12.67 16.10 -4.43
C ALA A 285 12.49 17.12 -5.55
N VAL A 286 13.45 17.15 -6.47
CA VAL A 286 13.36 17.91 -7.73
C VAL A 286 13.52 16.94 -8.89
N TYR A 287 12.86 17.26 -10.00
CA TYR A 287 13.00 16.45 -11.19
C TYR A 287 13.00 17.30 -12.45
N GLY A 288 13.67 16.77 -13.49
CA GLY A 288 13.62 17.27 -14.86
C GLY A 288 13.47 16.10 -15.83
N ASN A 289 12.66 16.29 -16.85
CA ASN A 289 12.38 15.29 -17.86
C ASN A 289 12.30 15.97 -19.23
N TYR A 290 13.03 15.45 -20.22
CA TYR A 290 12.94 15.88 -21.61
C TYR A 290 12.26 14.78 -22.42
N ILE A 291 11.26 15.14 -23.18
CA ILE A 291 10.46 14.23 -24.00
C ILE A 291 10.50 14.74 -25.43
N PHE A 292 10.97 13.88 -26.33
CA PHE A 292 11.02 14.11 -27.75
C PHE A 292 10.23 13.02 -28.49
N GLU A 293 9.43 13.41 -29.45
CA GLU A 293 8.68 12.50 -30.29
C GLU A 293 8.58 13.03 -31.72
N ASN A 294 8.88 12.18 -32.70
CA ASN A 294 8.62 12.40 -34.08
C ASN A 294 8.12 11.11 -34.77
N ASN A 295 8.01 11.10 -36.10
CA ASN A 295 7.47 9.95 -36.84
C ASN A 295 8.29 8.67 -36.64
N LYS A 296 9.59 8.75 -36.34
CA LYS A 296 10.50 7.60 -36.22
C LYS A 296 11.02 7.35 -34.83
N ILE A 297 11.13 8.37 -33.99
CA ILE A 297 11.81 8.29 -32.70
C ILE A 297 10.89 8.81 -31.62
N GLU A 298 10.77 8.03 -30.53
CA GLU A 298 10.24 8.45 -29.24
C GLU A 298 11.39 8.37 -28.22
N ALA A 299 11.73 9.48 -27.58
CA ALA A 299 12.80 9.52 -26.58
C ALA A 299 12.32 10.27 -25.33
N GLU A 300 12.64 9.73 -24.18
CA GLU A 300 12.41 10.35 -22.89
C GLU A 300 13.68 10.16 -22.03
N MET A 301 14.19 11.26 -21.49
CA MET A 301 15.32 11.25 -20.57
C MET A 301 14.96 12.09 -19.35
N GLY A 302 15.02 11.51 -18.19
CA GLY A 302 14.67 12.16 -16.94
C GLY A 302 15.63 11.85 -15.81
N LEU A 303 15.72 12.80 -14.89
CA LEU A 303 16.44 12.66 -13.63
C LEU A 303 15.59 13.25 -12.51
N ARG A 304 15.46 12.49 -11.43
CA ARG A 304 14.93 12.93 -10.15
C ARG A 304 16.06 12.87 -9.12
N LEU A 305 16.25 13.94 -8.40
CA LEU A 305 17.09 13.98 -7.20
C LEU A 305 16.15 14.01 -6.00
N GLU A 306 16.37 13.11 -5.05
CA GLU A 306 15.55 12.98 -3.87
C GLU A 306 16.43 12.92 -2.63
N TYR A 307 16.15 13.80 -1.68
CA TYR A 307 16.68 13.73 -0.34
C TYR A 307 15.62 13.07 0.57
N LEU A 308 16.05 12.22 1.45
CA LEU A 308 15.22 11.68 2.53
C LEU A 308 15.97 11.86 3.85
N ASP A 309 15.23 12.30 4.85
CA ASP A 309 15.61 12.21 6.26
C ASP A 309 14.51 11.45 7.01
N LEU A 310 14.89 10.32 7.61
CA LEU A 310 14.00 9.43 8.35
C LEU A 310 14.55 9.25 9.77
N GLU A 311 13.69 9.52 10.75
CA GLU A 311 13.92 9.23 12.16
C GLU A 311 12.83 8.28 12.68
N TYR A 312 13.22 7.18 13.32
CA TYR A 312 12.35 6.33 14.12
C TYR A 312 12.73 6.48 15.58
N LYS A 313 12.01 7.37 16.27
CA LYS A 313 12.27 7.74 17.66
C LYS A 313 11.55 6.79 18.61
N VAL A 314 12.31 6.11 19.46
CA VAL A 314 11.84 5.17 20.47
C VAL A 314 11.96 5.80 21.84
N ASN A 315 11.09 5.42 22.80
CA ASN A 315 11.24 5.82 24.18
C ASN A 315 12.66 5.45 24.68
N PRO A 316 13.42 6.38 25.26
CA PRO A 316 14.80 6.13 25.72
C PRO A 316 14.91 4.96 26.72
N ASN A 317 13.85 4.71 27.47
CA ASN A 317 13.77 3.64 28.47
C ASN A 317 13.29 2.29 27.91
N HIS A 318 13.09 2.17 26.59
CA HIS A 318 12.69 0.89 26.00
C HIS A 318 13.80 -0.15 26.21
N PRO A 319 13.47 -1.38 26.69
CA PRO A 319 14.49 -2.35 27.12
C PRO A 319 15.36 -2.84 25.96
N THR A 320 14.81 -2.98 24.77
CA THR A 320 15.47 -3.63 23.64
C THR A 320 15.87 -2.67 22.52
N TYR A 321 14.98 -1.76 22.14
CA TYR A 321 15.16 -0.92 20.95
C TYR A 321 15.62 0.49 21.32
N LYS A 322 16.39 1.07 20.42
CA LYS A 322 16.85 2.46 20.52
C LYS A 322 16.39 3.23 19.29
N THR A 323 16.34 4.55 19.42
CA THR A 323 16.13 5.46 18.30
C THR A 323 17.14 5.15 17.18
N ASP A 324 16.67 5.04 15.94
CA ASP A 324 17.45 4.83 14.72
C ASP A 324 16.92 5.73 13.61
N GLY A 325 17.67 5.88 12.55
CA GLY A 325 17.29 6.68 11.39
C GLY A 325 18.36 6.65 10.33
N TYR A 326 18.05 7.27 9.21
CA TYR A 326 19.01 7.43 8.12
C TYR A 326 18.59 8.57 7.20
N SER A 327 19.57 9.10 6.49
CA SER A 327 19.33 10.05 5.40
C SER A 327 20.06 9.64 4.14
N TYR A 328 19.58 10.08 3.00
CA TYR A 328 20.26 9.93 1.72
C TYR A 328 19.95 11.09 0.78
N LEU A 329 20.83 11.31 -0.18
CA LEU A 329 20.58 12.09 -1.39
C LEU A 329 20.90 11.20 -2.59
N GLU A 330 19.86 10.81 -3.35
CA GLU A 330 20.01 9.81 -4.39
C GLU A 330 19.42 10.27 -5.72
N PRO A 331 20.12 9.99 -6.84
CA PRO A 331 19.60 10.20 -8.18
C PRO A 331 18.78 9.00 -8.65
N PHE A 332 17.65 9.29 -9.31
CA PHE A 332 16.77 8.32 -9.95
C PHE A 332 16.65 8.66 -11.45
N PRO A 333 17.61 8.24 -12.27
CA PRO A 333 17.52 8.40 -13.71
C PRO A 333 16.47 7.49 -14.30
N ASN A 334 15.82 7.96 -15.37
CA ASN A 334 15.00 7.17 -16.27
C ASN A 334 15.36 7.51 -17.72
N PHE A 335 15.36 6.49 -18.54
CA PHE A 335 15.62 6.62 -19.96
C PHE A 335 14.67 5.70 -20.72
N ARG A 336 14.06 6.22 -21.78
CA ARG A 336 13.27 5.46 -22.74
C ARG A 336 13.63 5.94 -24.13
N PHE A 337 13.96 5.01 -24.99
CA PHE A 337 14.18 5.26 -26.40
C PHE A 337 13.39 4.23 -27.20
N ALA A 338 12.65 4.66 -28.20
CA ALA A 338 12.01 3.76 -29.13
C ALA A 338 12.20 4.23 -30.57
N TYR A 339 12.52 3.27 -31.43
CA TYR A 339 12.68 3.48 -32.87
C TYR A 339 11.61 2.72 -33.62
N LYS A 340 10.81 3.44 -34.39
CA LYS A 340 9.80 2.89 -35.32
C LYS A 340 10.51 2.46 -36.61
N ILE A 341 10.71 1.15 -36.79
CA ILE A 341 11.32 0.58 -38.01
C ILE A 341 10.43 0.89 -39.20
N ASN A 342 9.13 0.73 -38.98
CA ASN A 342 8.05 1.11 -39.90
C ASN A 342 6.77 1.34 -39.05
N ASP A 343 5.62 1.52 -39.70
CA ASP A 343 4.35 1.81 -39.01
C ASP A 343 3.89 0.67 -38.08
N ASP A 344 4.30 -0.56 -38.37
CA ASP A 344 3.90 -1.75 -37.61
C ASP A 344 4.93 -2.19 -36.57
N ASN A 345 6.21 -1.91 -36.81
CA ASN A 345 7.31 -2.49 -36.02
C ASN A 345 8.09 -1.41 -35.26
N LYS A 346 8.28 -1.64 -33.95
CA LYS A 346 9.00 -0.74 -33.06
C LYS A 346 9.92 -1.53 -32.12
N ILE A 347 11.16 -1.06 -32.00
CA ILE A 347 12.11 -1.52 -30.97
C ILE A 347 12.22 -0.44 -29.90
N SER A 348 12.34 -0.85 -28.64
CA SER A 348 12.47 0.07 -27.50
C SER A 348 13.55 -0.39 -26.53
N LEU A 349 14.26 0.57 -25.97
CA LEU A 349 15.18 0.40 -24.87
C LEU A 349 14.69 1.23 -23.69
N PHE A 350 14.62 0.63 -22.52
CA PHE A 350 14.19 1.28 -21.30
C PHE A 350 15.18 1.02 -20.17
N TYR A 351 15.44 2.04 -19.37
CA TYR A 351 16.18 1.95 -18.14
C TYR A 351 15.51 2.82 -17.06
N ASN A 352 15.43 2.32 -15.85
CA ASN A 352 15.11 3.13 -14.68
C ASN A 352 15.82 2.62 -13.43
N ARG A 353 16.03 3.55 -12.49
CA ARG A 353 16.40 3.25 -11.10
C ARG A 353 15.24 3.64 -10.19
N ARG A 354 14.91 2.77 -9.24
CA ARG A 354 13.80 2.92 -8.30
C ARG A 354 14.25 2.56 -6.89
N ILE A 355 13.39 2.88 -5.92
CA ILE A 355 13.60 2.62 -4.51
C ILE A 355 12.37 1.92 -3.92
N ASP A 356 12.60 0.95 -3.03
CA ASP A 356 11.62 0.44 -2.07
C ASP A 356 12.04 0.87 -0.67
N ARG A 357 11.27 1.76 -0.07
CA ARG A 357 11.49 2.21 1.30
C ARG A 357 10.76 1.26 2.25
N PRO A 358 11.37 0.89 3.38
CA PRO A 358 10.63 0.23 4.44
C PRO A 358 9.42 1.08 4.85
N ASN A 359 8.26 0.42 4.98
CA ASN A 359 7.08 1.07 5.55
C ASN A 359 7.23 1.25 7.06
N GLU A 360 6.44 2.12 7.66
CA GLU A 360 6.43 2.27 9.12
C GLU A 360 6.17 0.92 9.81
N VAL A 361 5.26 0.10 9.30
CA VAL A 361 4.95 -1.24 9.84
C VAL A 361 6.15 -2.19 9.75
N ASP A 362 7.02 -2.07 8.73
CA ASP A 362 8.21 -2.91 8.57
C ASP A 362 9.30 -2.58 9.60
N ILE A 363 9.31 -1.34 10.11
CA ILE A 363 10.27 -0.87 11.11
C ILE A 363 9.69 -0.74 12.51
N ARG A 364 8.37 -0.86 12.68
CA ARG A 364 7.66 -0.76 13.95
C ARG A 364 8.14 -1.83 14.93
N ILE A 365 8.68 -1.40 16.07
CA ILE A 365 9.29 -2.29 17.07
C ILE A 365 8.29 -3.16 17.82
N PHE A 366 7.01 -2.82 17.78
CA PHE A 366 5.98 -3.51 18.56
C PHE A 366 5.60 -4.84 17.95
N PRO A 367 5.65 -5.96 18.70
CA PRO A 367 5.27 -7.26 18.19
C PRO A 367 3.77 -7.32 17.88
N LYS A 368 3.42 -7.92 16.74
CA LYS A 368 2.05 -8.23 16.34
C LYS A 368 1.79 -9.73 16.45
N TYR A 369 0.73 -10.08 17.20
CA TYR A 369 0.30 -11.45 17.46
C TYR A 369 -0.97 -11.76 16.67
N ASP A 370 -0.83 -12.05 15.38
CA ASP A 370 -1.94 -12.49 14.53
C ASP A 370 -1.95 -14.02 14.29
N ASP A 371 -1.05 -14.71 14.95
CA ASP A 371 -0.94 -16.16 15.07
C ASP A 371 -0.36 -16.47 16.47
N ALA A 372 -0.79 -17.57 17.09
CA ALA A 372 -0.38 -17.90 18.44
C ALA A 372 1.11 -18.27 18.58
N GLU A 373 1.77 -18.62 17.48
CA GLU A 373 3.19 -19.06 17.47
C GLU A 373 4.08 -18.22 16.55
N ILE A 374 3.51 -17.34 15.72
CA ILE A 374 4.27 -16.44 14.84
C ILE A 374 4.15 -15.01 15.34
N ILE A 375 5.27 -14.48 15.82
CA ILE A 375 5.39 -13.10 16.27
C ILE A 375 6.05 -12.31 15.15
N LYS A 376 5.32 -11.33 14.59
CA LYS A 376 5.85 -10.40 13.61
C LYS A 376 6.37 -9.16 14.32
N VAL A 377 7.62 -8.81 14.08
CA VAL A 377 8.27 -7.60 14.64
C VAL A 377 8.92 -6.84 13.50
N GLY A 378 8.78 -5.52 13.51
CA GLY A 378 9.51 -4.67 12.59
C GLY A 378 10.98 -4.51 12.99
N ASN A 379 11.77 -4.00 12.06
CA ASN A 379 13.20 -3.80 12.24
C ASN A 379 13.58 -2.34 11.92
N PRO A 380 13.82 -1.48 12.92
CA PRO A 380 14.18 -0.08 12.70
C PRO A 380 15.54 0.11 11.98
N ARG A 381 16.36 -0.95 11.89
CA ARG A 381 17.61 -0.94 11.14
C ARG A 381 17.45 -1.20 9.64
N LEU A 382 16.23 -1.40 9.15
CA LEU A 382 16.00 -1.55 7.72
C LEU A 382 16.44 -0.32 6.95
N ARG A 383 17.02 -0.56 5.78
CA ARG A 383 17.46 0.46 4.83
C ARG A 383 16.75 0.27 3.49
N PRO A 384 16.62 1.32 2.68
CA PRO A 384 15.98 1.22 1.39
C PRO A 384 16.66 0.22 0.46
N GLN A 385 15.84 -0.47 -0.32
CA GLN A 385 16.28 -1.28 -1.45
C GLN A 385 16.27 -0.44 -2.71
N PHE A 386 17.38 -0.44 -3.47
CA PHE A 386 17.47 0.22 -4.76
C PHE A 386 17.40 -0.82 -5.88
N THR A 387 16.50 -0.59 -6.82
CA THR A 387 16.25 -1.51 -7.94
C THR A 387 16.54 -0.80 -9.25
N ASN A 388 17.33 -1.45 -10.11
CA ASN A 388 17.57 -1.03 -11.48
C ASN A 388 16.90 -2.01 -12.43
N LEU A 389 16.30 -1.50 -13.49
CA LEU A 389 15.67 -2.27 -14.55
C LEU A 389 16.18 -1.81 -15.90
N VAL A 390 16.67 -2.76 -16.70
CA VAL A 390 16.96 -2.58 -18.14
C VAL A 390 16.01 -3.49 -18.90
N GLU A 391 15.41 -2.98 -19.97
CA GLU A 391 14.48 -3.73 -20.81
C GLU A 391 14.72 -3.39 -22.28
N LEU A 392 14.80 -4.42 -23.12
CA LEU A 392 14.82 -4.32 -24.57
C LEU A 392 13.53 -4.94 -25.11
N GLY A 393 12.69 -4.11 -25.73
CA GLY A 393 11.36 -4.50 -26.20
C GLY A 393 11.25 -4.46 -27.72
N PHE A 394 10.44 -5.33 -28.27
CA PHE A 394 9.98 -5.32 -29.66
C PHE A 394 8.45 -5.36 -29.69
N LYS A 395 7.84 -4.46 -30.42
CA LYS A 395 6.39 -4.43 -30.65
C LYS A 395 6.10 -4.51 -32.16
N ARG A 396 5.16 -5.39 -32.52
CA ARG A 396 4.59 -5.47 -33.87
C ARG A 396 3.08 -5.31 -33.78
N ASN A 397 2.56 -4.32 -34.50
CA ASN A 397 1.11 -4.19 -34.70
C ASN A 397 0.68 -5.20 -35.75
N VAL A 398 -0.48 -5.80 -35.58
CA VAL A 398 -1.16 -6.69 -36.50
C VAL A 398 -2.58 -6.19 -36.70
N THR A 399 -3.31 -6.70 -37.70
CA THR A 399 -4.71 -6.34 -37.92
C THR A 399 -5.52 -6.64 -36.66
N ASN A 400 -6.12 -5.60 -36.05
CA ASN A 400 -6.91 -5.64 -34.83
C ASN A 400 -6.14 -6.17 -33.60
N GLY A 401 -4.83 -5.85 -33.48
CA GLY A 401 -4.08 -6.30 -32.32
C GLY A 401 -2.60 -5.96 -32.35
N TYR A 402 -1.84 -6.60 -31.48
CA TYR A 402 -0.39 -6.47 -31.44
C TYR A 402 0.28 -7.68 -30.81
N PHE A 403 1.55 -7.85 -31.17
CA PHE A 403 2.50 -8.71 -30.47
C PHE A 403 3.55 -7.82 -29.82
N TYR A 404 3.87 -8.10 -28.54
CA TYR A 404 4.96 -7.47 -27.81
C TYR A 404 5.85 -8.54 -27.21
N SER A 405 7.15 -8.37 -27.29
CA SER A 405 8.13 -9.19 -26.57
C SER A 405 9.20 -8.30 -25.96
N ALA A 406 9.60 -8.60 -24.74
CA ALA A 406 10.65 -7.88 -24.05
C ALA A 406 11.60 -8.83 -23.31
N LEU A 407 12.89 -8.55 -23.42
CA LEU A 407 13.93 -9.12 -22.56
C LEU A 407 14.23 -8.10 -21.47
N TYR A 408 14.13 -8.50 -20.22
CA TYR A 408 14.43 -7.62 -19.11
C TYR A 408 15.47 -8.21 -18.14
N HIS A 409 16.22 -7.31 -17.52
CA HIS A 409 17.10 -7.62 -16.41
C HIS A 409 16.86 -6.63 -15.28
N ARG A 410 16.44 -7.16 -14.12
CA ARG A 410 16.22 -6.40 -12.90
C ARG A 410 17.27 -6.81 -11.88
N PHE A 411 17.93 -5.85 -11.24
CA PHE A 411 18.85 -6.11 -10.14
C PHE A 411 18.62 -5.11 -9.02
N ALA A 412 18.67 -5.61 -7.78
CA ALA A 412 18.44 -4.85 -6.58
C ALA A 412 19.55 -5.07 -5.56
N ASN A 413 19.91 -4.00 -4.85
CA ASN A 413 20.82 -4.03 -3.72
C ASN A 413 20.04 -3.85 -2.43
N ALA A 414 20.52 -4.45 -1.32
CA ALA A 414 19.90 -4.37 0.00
C ALA A 414 18.42 -4.86 -0.02
N THR A 415 18.15 -5.96 -0.72
CA THR A 415 16.80 -6.52 -0.88
C THR A 415 16.15 -6.76 0.47
N ILE A 416 14.93 -6.22 0.66
CA ILE A 416 14.15 -6.40 1.89
C ILE A 416 13.44 -7.75 1.82
N THR A 417 13.75 -8.62 2.77
CA THR A 417 13.18 -9.98 2.83
C THR A 417 12.76 -10.30 4.26
N ARG A 418 11.61 -10.97 4.42
CA ARG A 418 11.18 -11.48 5.71
C ARG A 418 11.92 -12.77 6.02
N ILE A 419 12.58 -12.82 7.17
CA ILE A 419 13.29 -14.00 7.68
C ILE A 419 12.53 -14.49 8.91
N ALA A 420 12.27 -15.80 8.95
CA ALA A 420 11.72 -16.48 10.11
C ALA A 420 12.84 -17.20 10.86
N SER A 421 12.84 -17.08 12.18
CA SER A 421 13.78 -17.77 13.07
C SER A 421 13.03 -18.35 14.26
N THR A 422 13.42 -19.56 14.69
CA THR A 422 12.89 -20.19 15.90
C THR A 422 13.52 -19.59 17.15
N VAL A 423 12.74 -19.48 18.22
CA VAL A 423 13.26 -19.13 19.55
C VAL A 423 13.72 -20.40 20.26
N PRO A 424 14.98 -20.49 20.72
CA PRO A 424 15.46 -21.65 21.43
C PRO A 424 14.55 -22.04 22.63
N ASN A 425 14.27 -23.33 22.78
CA ASN A 425 13.42 -23.89 23.84
C ASN A 425 11.96 -23.37 23.82
N SER A 426 11.46 -22.95 22.66
CA SER A 426 10.09 -22.44 22.49
C SER A 426 9.55 -22.85 21.12
N ASN A 427 8.23 -22.97 21.00
CA ASN A 427 7.54 -23.15 19.72
C ASN A 427 7.33 -21.83 18.97
N LEU A 428 7.83 -20.70 19.51
CA LEU A 428 7.66 -19.38 18.92
C LEU A 428 8.58 -19.17 17.72
N ILE A 429 8.04 -18.54 16.70
CA ILE A 429 8.74 -18.16 15.48
C ILE A 429 8.71 -16.64 15.39
N TYR A 430 9.90 -16.02 15.34
CA TYR A 430 10.01 -14.60 15.01
C TYR A 430 10.11 -14.41 13.51
N ALA A 431 9.25 -13.60 12.96
CA ALA A 431 9.29 -13.18 11.57
C ALA A 431 9.65 -11.68 11.50
N ILE A 432 10.86 -11.38 11.04
CA ILE A 432 11.42 -10.03 10.99
C ILE A 432 11.92 -9.72 9.58
N PHE A 433 11.73 -8.49 9.12
CA PHE A 433 12.33 -8.03 7.87
C PHE A 433 13.80 -7.68 8.04
N GLN A 434 14.61 -8.07 7.07
CA GLN A 434 16.03 -7.76 7.01
C GLN A 434 16.46 -7.41 5.60
N ASN A 435 17.50 -6.60 5.47
CA ASN A 435 18.16 -6.38 4.19
C ASN A 435 19.11 -7.54 3.91
N VAL A 436 18.94 -8.20 2.75
CA VAL A 436 19.89 -9.15 2.20
C VAL A 436 20.70 -8.49 1.08
N ASN A 437 21.87 -9.06 0.71
CA ASN A 437 22.84 -8.36 -0.14
C ASN A 437 22.28 -7.92 -1.49
N ARG A 438 21.97 -8.88 -2.38
CA ARG A 438 21.59 -8.60 -3.77
C ARG A 438 20.58 -9.61 -4.26
N SER A 439 19.72 -9.16 -5.16
CA SER A 439 18.87 -10.04 -5.96
C SER A 439 18.93 -9.63 -7.43
N SER A 440 18.80 -10.59 -8.33
CA SER A 440 18.68 -10.34 -9.76
C SER A 440 17.61 -11.24 -10.36
N ASN A 441 16.93 -10.71 -11.37
CA ASN A 441 15.91 -11.43 -12.12
C ASN A 441 16.04 -11.06 -13.59
N THR A 442 16.24 -12.07 -14.43
CA THR A 442 16.27 -11.93 -15.88
C THR A 442 15.15 -12.76 -16.48
N GLY A 443 14.38 -12.19 -17.39
CA GLY A 443 13.24 -12.87 -17.97
C GLY A 443 12.86 -12.33 -19.33
N VAL A 444 11.98 -13.09 -20.00
CA VAL A 444 11.33 -12.70 -21.25
C VAL A 444 9.83 -12.58 -20.97
N GLU A 445 9.24 -11.48 -21.39
CA GLU A 445 7.82 -11.27 -21.39
C GLU A 445 7.30 -11.30 -22.84
N MET A 446 6.17 -11.95 -23.07
CA MET A 446 5.48 -11.97 -24.37
C MET A 446 4.01 -11.68 -24.16
N VAL A 447 3.48 -10.76 -24.94
CA VAL A 447 2.06 -10.40 -24.95
C VAL A 447 1.54 -10.47 -26.36
N PHE A 448 0.46 -11.22 -26.58
CA PHE A 448 -0.30 -11.21 -27.82
C PHE A 448 -1.73 -10.76 -27.51
N SER A 449 -2.17 -9.72 -28.19
CA SER A 449 -3.55 -9.21 -28.07
C SER A 449 -4.16 -9.13 -29.46
N LYS A 450 -5.39 -9.61 -29.60
CA LYS A 450 -6.18 -9.54 -30.81
C LYS A 450 -7.65 -9.39 -30.47
N ASP A 451 -8.32 -8.40 -31.06
CA ASP A 451 -9.76 -8.26 -30.98
C ASP A 451 -10.42 -9.30 -31.89
N VAL A 452 -11.42 -10.02 -31.38
CA VAL A 452 -12.13 -11.10 -32.04
C VAL A 452 -13.49 -10.60 -32.53
#